data_13db18ec0774920f373919d27802fb3d
#
_entry.id   13db18ec0774920f373919d27802fb3d
#
_cell.length_a   1.000
_cell.length_b   1.000
_cell.length_c   1.000
_cell.angle_alpha   90.00
_cell.angle_beta   90.00
_cell.angle_gamma   90.00
#
_symmetry.space_group_name_H-M   'P 1'
#
loop_
_entity.id
_entity.type
_entity.pdbx_description
1 polymer ?
#
loop_
_entity_poly.entity_id
_entity_poly.type
_entity_poly.pdbx_seq_one_letter_code
_entity_poly.pdbx_strand_id
1 'polypeptide(L)'
;MHSLKVVLVGDTKVGKSCILSRFVQGTFDRNMPATIGAAFLTKVITTPNGNVRLQLWDTAGQEKFRSLAPMYYRSAAVAVLVYDITQKQSLDGLEDWAAEIADKAPHNIKLVVIGNKTDLEEDRQVTQQQGKELANNLNAVIHGETSAKTGAGINEIFAQIAELDITQDDIVVNPASNRPQPKSNNDEGCKC
;
A
#
# COMPACT_ATOMS: atom_id res chain seq x y z
N MET A 1 13.61 -5.09 16.79
CA MET A 1 13.40 -4.56 15.42
C MET A 1 11.99 -4.94 15.00
N HIS A 2 11.15 -3.97 14.76
CA HIS A 2 9.76 -4.14 14.35
C HIS A 2 9.68 -4.18 12.80
N SER A 3 8.74 -4.96 12.24
CA SER A 3 8.53 -5.03 10.79
C SER A 3 7.14 -4.56 10.44
N LEU A 4 7.03 -3.68 9.46
CA LEU A 4 5.80 -3.07 9.02
C LEU A 4 5.56 -3.36 7.54
N LYS A 5 4.47 -4.05 7.22
CA LYS A 5 4.08 -4.31 5.83
C LYS A 5 3.31 -3.13 5.28
N VAL A 6 3.82 -2.56 4.21
CA VAL A 6 3.27 -1.39 3.50
C VAL A 6 2.98 -1.78 2.07
N VAL A 7 1.76 -1.59 1.62
CA VAL A 7 1.36 -1.85 0.23
C VAL A 7 1.05 -0.54 -0.49
N LEU A 8 1.58 -0.35 -1.70
CA LEU A 8 1.26 0.80 -2.54
C LEU A 8 0.20 0.42 -3.56
N VAL A 9 -0.85 1.22 -3.65
CA VAL A 9 -1.97 1.04 -4.58
C VAL A 9 -2.28 2.35 -5.30
N GLY A 10 -3.05 2.27 -6.37
CA GLY A 10 -3.42 3.40 -7.23
C GLY A 10 -3.27 3.02 -8.69
N ASP A 11 -3.74 3.86 -9.57
CA ASP A 11 -3.79 3.62 -11.01
C ASP A 11 -2.41 3.39 -11.63
N THR A 12 -2.41 2.87 -12.84
CA THR A 12 -1.17 2.73 -13.62
C THR A 12 -0.57 4.11 -13.91
N LYS A 13 0.78 4.18 -13.96
CA LYS A 13 1.55 5.39 -14.28
C LYS A 13 1.49 6.53 -13.25
N VAL A 14 0.83 6.38 -12.09
CA VAL A 14 0.90 7.41 -11.02
C VAL A 14 2.29 7.49 -10.36
N GLY A 15 3.14 6.48 -10.53
CA GLY A 15 4.53 6.49 -10.10
C GLY A 15 4.82 5.71 -8.82
N LYS A 16 4.01 4.72 -8.44
CA LYS A 16 4.25 3.85 -7.26
C LYS A 16 5.65 3.25 -7.24
N SER A 17 6.02 2.56 -8.32
CA SER A 17 7.34 1.94 -8.48
C SER A 17 8.47 2.96 -8.46
N CYS A 18 8.26 4.14 -9.06
CA CYS A 18 9.25 5.22 -9.04
C CYS A 18 9.45 5.79 -7.63
N ILE A 19 8.38 5.93 -6.84
CA ILE A 19 8.46 6.34 -5.42
C ILE A 19 9.32 5.34 -4.65
N LEU A 20 9.04 4.04 -4.79
CA LEU A 20 9.78 3.00 -4.07
C LEU A 20 11.26 2.90 -4.53
N SER A 21 11.53 2.98 -5.84
CA SER A 21 12.90 3.02 -6.35
C SER A 21 13.67 4.22 -5.80
N ARG A 22 13.05 5.40 -5.81
CA ARG A 22 13.65 6.60 -5.22
C ARG A 22 13.89 6.43 -3.72
N PHE A 23 12.92 5.89 -3.00
CA PHE A 23 13.02 5.71 -1.56
C PHE A 23 14.08 4.69 -1.17
N VAL A 24 14.11 3.52 -1.81
CA VAL A 24 14.98 2.40 -1.42
C VAL A 24 16.37 2.52 -2.01
N GLN A 25 16.46 2.83 -3.32
CA GLN A 25 17.68 2.80 -4.10
C GLN A 25 18.29 4.20 -4.36
N GLY A 26 17.52 5.28 -4.11
CA GLY A 26 17.95 6.65 -4.42
C GLY A 26 17.90 6.98 -5.91
N THR A 27 17.34 6.11 -6.77
CA THR A 27 17.33 6.25 -8.22
C THR A 27 15.94 6.61 -8.76
N PHE A 28 15.92 7.22 -9.94
CA PHE A 28 14.70 7.50 -10.70
C PHE A 28 14.93 7.14 -12.15
N ASP A 29 14.07 6.29 -12.70
CA ASP A 29 14.04 5.97 -14.12
C ASP A 29 12.71 6.43 -14.72
N ARG A 30 12.78 7.36 -15.67
CA ARG A 30 11.58 7.86 -16.38
C ARG A 30 10.92 6.79 -17.24
N ASN A 31 11.69 5.80 -17.70
CA ASN A 31 11.26 4.73 -18.60
C ASN A 31 10.99 3.43 -17.85
N MET A 32 10.78 3.49 -16.53
CA MET A 32 10.49 2.30 -15.73
C MET A 32 9.32 1.52 -16.34
N PRO A 33 9.50 0.23 -16.64
CA PRO A 33 8.42 -0.59 -17.20
C PRO A 33 7.27 -0.73 -16.21
N ALA A 34 6.07 -0.99 -16.76
CA ALA A 34 4.91 -1.23 -15.92
C ALA A 34 5.12 -2.49 -15.05
N THR A 35 4.77 -2.39 -13.77
CA THR A 35 4.85 -3.52 -12.83
C THR A 35 3.90 -4.63 -13.27
N ILE A 36 4.43 -5.87 -13.36
CA ILE A 36 3.64 -7.08 -13.61
C ILE A 36 3.44 -7.80 -12.27
N GLY A 37 2.19 -7.90 -11.83
CA GLY A 37 1.86 -8.48 -10.52
C GLY A 37 2.25 -7.58 -9.35
N ALA A 38 3.29 -7.93 -8.60
CA ALA A 38 3.85 -7.09 -7.54
C ALA A 38 5.35 -7.27 -7.39
N ALA A 39 6.05 -6.23 -6.95
CA ALA A 39 7.45 -6.27 -6.54
C ALA A 39 7.56 -6.09 -5.02
N PHE A 40 8.56 -6.72 -4.43
CA PHE A 40 8.85 -6.65 -3.00
C PHE A 40 10.20 -6.00 -2.74
N LEU A 41 10.21 -4.99 -1.89
CA LEU A 41 11.41 -4.26 -1.46
C LEU A 41 11.42 -4.14 0.06
N THR A 42 12.59 -3.95 0.64
CA THR A 42 12.72 -3.67 2.08
C THR A 42 13.65 -2.53 2.34
N LYS A 43 13.35 -1.74 3.38
CA LYS A 43 14.24 -0.71 3.91
C LYS A 43 14.10 -0.64 5.42
N VAL A 44 15.23 -0.47 6.12
CA VAL A 44 15.24 -0.20 7.55
C VAL A 44 15.33 1.29 7.78
N ILE A 45 14.44 1.81 8.62
CA ILE A 45 14.44 3.21 9.07
C ILE A 45 14.72 3.22 10.57
N THR A 46 15.59 4.13 10.99
CA THR A 46 15.81 4.42 12.41
C THR A 46 14.85 5.51 12.85
N THR A 47 14.02 5.19 13.82
CA THR A 47 13.08 6.12 14.47
C THR A 47 13.53 6.36 15.91
N PRO A 48 12.98 7.38 16.62
CA PRO A 48 13.24 7.59 18.03
C PRO A 48 12.94 6.35 18.91
N ASN A 49 11.99 5.51 18.48
CA ASN A 49 11.54 4.32 19.20
C ASN A 49 12.30 3.04 18.78
N GLY A 50 13.32 3.15 17.93
CA GLY A 50 14.13 2.03 17.47
C GLY A 50 14.05 1.80 15.94
N ASN A 51 14.63 0.70 15.49
CA ASN A 51 14.68 0.38 14.07
C ASN A 51 13.39 -0.30 13.61
N VAL A 52 12.79 0.23 12.53
CA VAL A 52 11.63 -0.31 11.86
C VAL A 52 12.02 -0.80 10.47
N ARG A 53 11.69 -2.05 10.15
CA ARG A 53 11.87 -2.62 8.82
C ARG A 53 10.57 -2.43 8.03
N LEU A 54 10.58 -1.59 7.02
CA LEU A 54 9.48 -1.47 6.07
C LEU A 54 9.59 -2.60 5.04
N GLN A 55 8.50 -3.36 4.92
CA GLN A 55 8.28 -4.38 3.88
C GLN A 55 7.36 -3.77 2.83
N LEU A 56 7.93 -3.34 1.72
CA LEU A 56 7.26 -2.52 0.71
C LEU A 56 6.79 -3.39 -0.45
N TRP A 57 5.49 -3.35 -0.72
CA TRP A 57 4.87 -4.07 -1.82
C TRP A 57 4.40 -3.09 -2.89
N ASP A 58 5.08 -3.10 -4.03
CA ASP A 58 4.69 -2.35 -5.21
C ASP A 58 3.68 -3.16 -6.02
N THR A 59 2.45 -2.69 -6.14
CA THR A 59 1.42 -3.43 -6.87
C THR A 59 1.20 -2.85 -8.27
N ALA A 60 0.86 -3.73 -9.22
CA ALA A 60 0.43 -3.31 -10.54
C ALA A 60 -0.86 -2.49 -10.46
N GLY A 61 -0.87 -1.30 -11.06
CA GLY A 61 -2.05 -0.44 -11.13
C GLY A 61 -3.02 -0.80 -12.27
N GLN A 62 -2.77 -1.89 -13.01
CA GLN A 62 -3.64 -2.31 -14.10
C GLN A 62 -4.79 -3.16 -13.57
N GLU A 63 -5.99 -2.89 -14.05
CA GLU A 63 -7.25 -3.59 -13.69
C GLU A 63 -7.16 -5.12 -13.85
N LYS A 64 -6.44 -5.61 -14.84
CA LYS A 64 -6.26 -7.05 -15.08
C LYS A 64 -5.53 -7.79 -13.94
N PHE A 65 -4.80 -7.08 -13.08
CA PHE A 65 -4.10 -7.64 -11.93
C PHE A 65 -4.83 -7.39 -10.61
N ARG A 66 -5.96 -6.68 -10.61
CA ARG A 66 -6.75 -6.41 -9.39
C ARG A 66 -7.19 -7.69 -8.67
N SER A 67 -7.44 -8.77 -9.40
CA SER A 67 -7.80 -10.05 -8.78
C SER A 67 -6.72 -10.63 -7.85
N LEU A 68 -5.46 -10.20 -8.00
CA LEU A 68 -4.35 -10.59 -7.14
C LEU A 68 -4.18 -9.66 -5.92
N ALA A 69 -4.81 -8.50 -5.93
CA ALA A 69 -4.67 -7.47 -4.91
C ALA A 69 -4.96 -7.98 -3.48
N PRO A 70 -5.98 -8.83 -3.23
CA PRO A 70 -6.26 -9.36 -1.89
C PRO A 70 -5.09 -10.10 -1.25
N MET A 71 -4.22 -10.73 -2.05
CA MET A 71 -3.02 -11.40 -1.54
C MET A 71 -2.00 -10.41 -0.98
N TYR A 72 -1.96 -9.21 -1.55
CA TYR A 72 -1.02 -8.16 -1.13
C TYR A 72 -1.52 -7.41 0.11
N TYR A 73 -2.85 -7.20 0.24
CA TYR A 73 -3.44 -6.53 1.41
C TYR A 73 -3.40 -7.40 2.67
N ARG A 74 -3.33 -8.71 2.51
CA ARG A 74 -3.31 -9.63 3.64
C ARG A 74 -2.14 -9.30 4.57
N SER A 75 -2.44 -9.09 5.85
CA SER A 75 -1.47 -8.67 6.87
C SER A 75 -0.74 -7.34 6.58
N ALA A 76 -1.24 -6.51 5.66
CA ALA A 76 -0.71 -5.16 5.50
C ALA A 76 -1.17 -4.29 6.66
N ALA A 77 -0.24 -3.56 7.24
CA ALA A 77 -0.52 -2.61 8.31
C ALA A 77 -0.83 -1.21 7.75
N VAL A 78 -0.26 -0.90 6.58
CA VAL A 78 -0.46 0.40 5.91
C VAL A 78 -0.73 0.17 4.43
N ALA A 79 -1.72 0.88 3.90
CA ALA A 79 -1.94 1.02 2.46
C ALA A 79 -1.70 2.48 2.05
N VAL A 80 -0.80 2.66 1.09
CA VAL A 80 -0.45 3.95 0.50
C VAL A 80 -1.17 4.09 -0.82
N LEU A 81 -2.15 4.99 -0.86
CA LEU A 81 -2.92 5.32 -2.05
C LEU A 81 -2.21 6.45 -2.79
N VAL A 82 -1.80 6.19 -4.03
CA VAL A 82 -1.00 7.15 -4.82
C VAL A 82 -1.81 7.67 -6.00
N TYR A 83 -1.86 8.98 -6.15
CA TYR A 83 -2.39 9.64 -7.34
C TYR A 83 -1.32 10.53 -8.00
N ASP A 84 -1.57 10.93 -9.24
CA ASP A 84 -0.76 11.85 -10.02
C ASP A 84 -1.40 13.24 -9.99
N ILE A 85 -0.70 14.25 -9.51
CA ILE A 85 -1.24 15.62 -9.40
C ILE A 85 -1.63 16.22 -10.75
N THR A 86 -1.10 15.67 -11.86
CA THR A 86 -1.39 16.10 -13.23
C THR A 86 -2.59 15.37 -13.84
N GLN A 87 -3.22 14.42 -13.11
CA GLN A 87 -4.33 13.62 -13.61
C GLN A 87 -5.44 13.52 -12.56
N LYS A 88 -6.47 14.37 -12.69
CA LYS A 88 -7.60 14.38 -11.74
C LYS A 88 -8.27 13.01 -11.62
N GLN A 89 -8.40 12.27 -12.72
CA GLN A 89 -9.01 10.95 -12.73
C GLN A 89 -8.30 9.97 -11.79
N SER A 90 -6.98 10.10 -11.61
CA SER A 90 -6.22 9.24 -10.69
C SER A 90 -6.51 9.53 -9.21
N LEU A 91 -6.90 10.77 -8.88
CA LEU A 91 -7.41 11.13 -7.55
C LEU A 91 -8.80 10.55 -7.33
N ASP A 92 -9.69 10.75 -8.31
CA ASP A 92 -11.09 10.29 -8.25
C ASP A 92 -11.15 8.75 -8.12
N GLY A 93 -10.23 8.03 -8.77
CA GLY A 93 -10.10 6.57 -8.67
C GLY A 93 -9.64 6.04 -7.29
N LEU A 94 -9.13 6.89 -6.40
CA LEU A 94 -8.69 6.44 -5.07
C LEU A 94 -9.84 5.99 -4.17
N GLU A 95 -11.06 6.47 -4.38
CA GLU A 95 -12.24 6.01 -3.64
C GLU A 95 -12.52 4.52 -3.90
N ASP A 96 -12.38 4.09 -5.15
CA ASP A 96 -12.53 2.67 -5.53
C ASP A 96 -11.43 1.80 -4.89
N TRP A 97 -10.20 2.29 -4.86
CA TRP A 97 -9.10 1.60 -4.20
C TRP A 97 -9.31 1.50 -2.69
N ALA A 98 -9.78 2.57 -2.06
CA ALA A 98 -10.09 2.59 -0.63
C ALA A 98 -11.24 1.64 -0.28
N ALA A 99 -12.30 1.61 -1.10
CA ALA A 99 -13.42 0.67 -0.93
C ALA A 99 -12.95 -0.79 -1.05
N GLU A 100 -12.08 -1.10 -2.02
CA GLU A 100 -11.52 -2.43 -2.16
C GLU A 100 -10.65 -2.84 -0.97
N ILE A 101 -9.85 -1.92 -0.43
CA ILE A 101 -9.04 -2.15 0.76
C ILE A 101 -9.96 -2.40 1.97
N ALA A 102 -11.02 -1.60 2.14
CA ALA A 102 -11.96 -1.76 3.24
C ALA A 102 -12.66 -3.14 3.23
N ASP A 103 -12.92 -3.69 2.03
CA ASP A 103 -13.55 -5.01 1.86
C ASP A 103 -12.57 -6.18 2.08
N LYS A 104 -11.31 -6.03 1.68
CA LYS A 104 -10.37 -7.15 1.54
C LYS A 104 -9.16 -7.14 2.47
N ALA A 105 -8.87 -6.00 3.09
CA ALA A 105 -7.73 -5.84 4.00
C ALA A 105 -8.12 -6.04 5.47
N PRO A 106 -7.16 -6.13 6.39
CA PRO A 106 -7.44 -6.08 7.82
C PRO A 106 -8.20 -4.80 8.20
N HIS A 107 -9.18 -4.90 9.11
CA HIS A 107 -10.05 -3.77 9.50
C HIS A 107 -9.30 -2.56 10.10
N ASN A 108 -8.11 -2.76 10.59
CA ASN A 108 -7.27 -1.75 11.24
C ASN A 108 -6.16 -1.20 10.33
N ILE A 109 -6.16 -1.55 9.05
CA ILE A 109 -5.18 -1.02 8.08
C ILE A 109 -5.21 0.52 8.08
N LYS A 110 -4.04 1.14 8.17
CA LYS A 110 -3.92 2.60 8.11
C LYS A 110 -3.82 3.05 6.66
N LEU A 111 -4.61 4.04 6.29
CA LEU A 111 -4.55 4.63 4.95
C LEU A 111 -3.62 5.84 4.95
N VAL A 112 -2.80 5.93 3.90
CA VAL A 112 -1.93 7.07 3.60
C VAL A 112 -2.24 7.52 2.17
N VAL A 113 -2.39 8.82 1.93
CA VAL A 113 -2.67 9.37 0.60
C VAL A 113 -1.49 10.20 0.12
N ILE A 114 -0.99 9.92 -1.07
CA ILE A 114 0.18 10.60 -1.67
C ILE A 114 -0.18 11.16 -3.05
N GLY A 115 -0.03 12.48 -3.21
CA GLY A 115 0.01 13.13 -4.52
C GLY A 115 1.43 13.14 -5.07
N ASN A 116 1.67 12.42 -6.17
CA ASN A 116 3.01 12.33 -6.76
C ASN A 116 3.16 13.22 -7.99
N LYS A 117 4.41 13.45 -8.40
CA LYS A 117 4.85 14.24 -9.55
C LYS A 117 4.77 15.74 -9.36
N THR A 118 5.04 16.23 -8.14
CA THR A 118 5.08 17.69 -7.87
C THR A 118 6.12 18.47 -8.68
N ASP A 119 7.06 17.77 -9.33
CA ASP A 119 7.96 18.36 -10.31
C ASP A 119 7.27 18.80 -11.61
N LEU A 120 6.01 18.41 -11.83
CA LEU A 120 5.17 18.81 -12.96
C LEU A 120 4.09 19.82 -12.53
N GLU A 121 4.48 20.80 -11.72
CA GLU A 121 3.57 21.81 -11.14
C GLU A 121 2.81 22.61 -12.22
N GLU A 122 3.42 22.87 -13.37
CA GLU A 122 2.78 23.59 -14.48
C GLU A 122 1.61 22.80 -15.10
N ASP A 123 1.64 21.47 -15.00
CA ASP A 123 0.59 20.58 -15.50
C ASP A 123 -0.41 20.16 -14.43
N ARG A 124 -0.36 20.74 -13.23
CA ARG A 124 -1.19 20.37 -12.09
C ARG A 124 -2.68 20.49 -12.41
N GLN A 125 -3.44 19.42 -12.18
CA GLN A 125 -4.89 19.36 -12.25
C GLN A 125 -5.55 19.13 -10.87
N VAL A 126 -4.79 18.68 -9.90
CA VAL A 126 -5.26 18.40 -8.54
C VAL A 126 -4.56 19.35 -7.57
N THR A 127 -5.33 20.19 -6.89
CA THR A 127 -4.78 21.07 -5.85
C THR A 127 -4.44 20.29 -4.59
N GLN A 128 -3.50 20.77 -3.79
CA GLN A 128 -3.20 20.19 -2.47
C GLN A 128 -4.45 20.07 -1.59
N GLN A 129 -5.35 21.06 -1.67
CA GLN A 129 -6.58 21.08 -0.90
C GLN A 129 -7.51 19.92 -1.31
N GLN A 130 -7.67 19.64 -2.60
CA GLN A 130 -8.47 18.50 -3.07
C GLN A 130 -7.90 17.15 -2.60
N GLY A 131 -6.56 16.98 -2.67
CA GLY A 131 -5.90 15.79 -2.14
C GLY A 131 -6.12 15.61 -0.63
N LYS A 132 -6.02 16.71 0.12
CA LYS A 132 -6.27 16.71 1.57
C LYS A 132 -7.72 16.43 1.93
N GLU A 133 -8.67 16.98 1.19
CA GLU A 133 -10.11 16.71 1.38
C GLU A 133 -10.43 15.24 1.15
N LEU A 134 -9.92 14.64 0.06
CA LEU A 134 -10.09 13.21 -0.17
C LEU A 134 -9.45 12.37 0.94
N ALA A 135 -8.22 12.69 1.35
CA ALA A 135 -7.56 12.00 2.44
C ALA A 135 -8.37 12.04 3.75
N ASN A 136 -8.98 13.18 4.08
CA ASN A 136 -9.86 13.31 5.23
C ASN A 136 -11.13 12.46 5.08
N ASN A 137 -11.75 12.45 3.91
CA ASN A 137 -12.95 11.66 3.63
C ASN A 137 -12.67 10.15 3.75
N LEU A 138 -11.46 9.72 3.37
CA LEU A 138 -11.01 8.34 3.51
C LEU A 138 -10.47 8.00 4.90
N ASN A 139 -10.47 8.94 5.85
CA ASN A 139 -9.85 8.80 7.18
C ASN A 139 -8.36 8.39 7.09
N ALA A 140 -7.64 8.90 6.09
CA ALA A 140 -6.21 8.67 5.96
C ALA A 140 -5.45 9.34 7.12
N VAL A 141 -4.50 8.60 7.71
CA VAL A 141 -3.71 9.08 8.86
C VAL A 141 -2.56 9.98 8.44
N ILE A 142 -2.12 9.89 7.18
CA ILE A 142 -1.08 10.74 6.59
C ILE A 142 -1.56 11.17 5.20
N HIS A 143 -1.34 12.45 4.88
CA HIS A 143 -1.46 12.99 3.53
C HIS A 143 -0.23 13.82 3.21
N GLY A 144 0.27 13.71 1.99
CA GLY A 144 1.39 14.52 1.54
C GLY A 144 1.57 14.47 0.03
N GLU A 145 2.45 15.30 -0.46
CA GLU A 145 2.82 15.35 -1.87
C GLU A 145 4.30 15.00 -2.06
N THR A 146 4.62 14.35 -3.17
CA THR A 146 5.96 13.85 -3.47
C THR A 146 6.35 14.10 -4.92
N SER A 147 7.66 14.07 -5.17
CA SER A 147 8.20 13.86 -6.51
C SER A 147 9.21 12.71 -6.50
N ALA A 148 8.89 11.63 -7.14
CA ALA A 148 9.85 10.54 -7.34
C ALA A 148 11.07 10.98 -8.16
N LYS A 149 10.90 11.98 -9.03
CA LYS A 149 11.98 12.53 -9.85
C LYS A 149 13.00 13.30 -9.01
N THR A 150 12.55 14.20 -8.16
CA THR A 150 13.44 15.04 -7.33
C THR A 150 13.77 14.41 -5.98
N GLY A 151 12.91 13.53 -5.47
CA GLY A 151 12.99 12.94 -4.14
C GLY A 151 12.21 13.73 -3.07
N ALA A 152 11.63 14.88 -3.43
CA ALA A 152 10.90 15.72 -2.49
C ALA A 152 9.75 14.96 -1.81
N GLY A 153 9.61 15.13 -0.49
CA GLY A 153 8.51 14.59 0.34
C GLY A 153 8.56 13.08 0.60
N ILE A 154 9.42 12.31 -0.10
CA ILE A 154 9.41 10.84 -0.02
C ILE A 154 9.94 10.36 1.34
N ASN A 155 11.11 10.81 1.75
CA ASN A 155 11.72 10.35 3.00
C ASN A 155 10.87 10.77 4.21
N GLU A 156 10.29 11.96 4.18
CA GLU A 156 9.43 12.52 5.21
C GLU A 156 8.17 11.68 5.42
N ILE A 157 7.50 11.29 4.34
CA ILE A 157 6.29 10.45 4.42
C ILE A 157 6.62 9.05 4.92
N PHE A 158 7.67 8.41 4.40
CA PHE A 158 8.04 7.08 4.88
C PHE A 158 8.59 7.07 6.30
N ALA A 159 9.20 8.17 6.78
CA ALA A 159 9.55 8.34 8.19
C ALA A 159 8.28 8.40 9.06
N GLN A 160 7.28 9.20 8.68
CA GLN A 160 5.99 9.25 9.38
C GLN A 160 5.29 7.88 9.39
N ILE A 161 5.32 7.13 8.28
CA ILE A 161 4.78 5.76 8.23
C ILE A 161 5.51 4.85 9.22
N ALA A 162 6.83 4.95 9.34
CA ALA A 162 7.62 4.14 10.27
C ALA A 162 7.35 4.48 11.75
N GLU A 163 6.86 5.70 12.02
CA GLU A 163 6.52 6.19 13.37
C GLU A 163 5.06 5.92 13.76
N LEU A 164 4.23 5.38 12.84
CA LEU A 164 2.86 5.02 13.18
C LEU A 164 2.85 3.99 14.31
N ASP A 165 2.04 4.26 15.34
CA ASP A 165 1.79 3.31 16.42
C ASP A 165 0.88 2.19 15.89
N ILE A 166 1.52 1.10 15.46
CA ILE A 166 0.86 -0.10 14.96
C ILE A 166 1.27 -1.24 15.87
N THR A 167 0.31 -1.70 16.68
CA THR A 167 0.54 -2.81 17.61
C THR A 167 0.61 -4.13 16.86
N GLN A 168 1.27 -5.15 17.46
CA GLN A 168 1.32 -6.49 16.86
C GLN A 168 -0.07 -7.13 16.75
N ASP A 169 -1.02 -6.75 17.60
CA ASP A 169 -2.40 -7.19 17.54
C ASP A 169 -3.12 -6.64 16.29
N ASP A 170 -2.65 -5.54 15.75
CA ASP A 170 -3.15 -4.97 14.49
C ASP A 170 -2.76 -5.81 13.26
N ILE A 171 -1.79 -6.71 13.38
CA ILE A 171 -1.24 -7.50 12.28
C ILE A 171 -1.76 -8.96 12.30
N VAL A 172 -2.53 -9.35 13.31
CA VAL A 172 -3.01 -10.74 13.47
C VAL A 172 -3.92 -11.14 12.32
N VAL A 173 -3.35 -11.82 11.36
CA VAL A 173 -4.07 -12.69 10.44
C VAL A 173 -4.64 -13.83 11.25
N ASN A 174 -5.95 -13.87 11.42
CA ASN A 174 -6.63 -15.05 11.94
C ASN A 174 -6.22 -16.26 11.07
N PRO A 175 -5.45 -17.24 11.57
CA PRO A 175 -5.15 -18.42 10.81
C PRO A 175 -6.43 -19.25 10.74
N ALA A 176 -7.09 -19.19 9.57
CA ALA A 176 -8.02 -20.21 9.08
C ALA A 176 -8.89 -20.90 10.14
N SER A 177 -10.02 -20.31 10.47
CA SER A 177 -11.21 -21.09 10.77
C SER A 177 -11.69 -21.73 9.46
N ASN A 178 -11.74 -23.08 9.48
CA ASN A 178 -12.32 -24.00 8.50
C ASN A 178 -11.36 -24.67 7.52
N ARG A 179 -10.56 -25.59 8.08
CA ARG A 179 -10.43 -26.88 7.42
C ARG A 179 -11.58 -27.77 7.90
N PRO A 180 -12.43 -28.31 7.03
CA PRO A 180 -13.31 -29.41 7.41
C PRO A 180 -12.42 -30.58 7.85
N GLN A 181 -12.56 -31.02 9.09
CA GLN A 181 -11.94 -32.27 9.50
C GLN A 181 -12.56 -33.40 8.67
N PRO A 182 -11.76 -34.30 8.08
CA PRO A 182 -12.32 -35.52 7.49
C PRO A 182 -12.97 -36.30 8.64
N LYS A 183 -14.26 -36.57 8.50
CA LYS A 183 -14.99 -37.48 9.40
C LYS A 183 -14.30 -38.84 9.31
N SER A 184 -13.77 -39.35 10.41
CA SER A 184 -13.35 -40.72 10.56
C SER A 184 -14.60 -41.60 10.43
N ASN A 185 -14.76 -42.27 9.30
CA ASN A 185 -15.69 -43.38 9.21
C ASN A 185 -15.11 -44.52 10.05
N ASN A 186 -15.74 -44.78 11.18
CA ASN A 186 -15.63 -46.04 11.87
C ASN A 186 -16.26 -47.12 10.96
N ASP A 187 -15.44 -47.98 10.37
CA ASP A 187 -15.87 -49.21 9.80
C ASP A 187 -16.31 -50.13 10.92
N GLU A 188 -17.65 -50.22 11.11
CA GLU A 188 -18.22 -51.38 11.78
C GLU A 188 -18.14 -52.57 10.89
N GLY A 189 -17.53 -53.62 11.43
CA GLY A 189 -17.27 -54.86 10.75
C GLY A 189 -18.53 -55.56 10.25
N CYS A 190 -18.48 -56.05 9.03
CA CYS A 190 -19.31 -57.15 8.56
C CYS A 190 -18.63 -58.48 8.85
N LYS A 191 -19.27 -59.25 9.76
CA LYS A 191 -19.06 -60.66 9.87
C LYS A 191 -19.93 -61.36 8.81
N CYS A 192 -19.33 -62.11 7.97
CA CYS A 192 -19.79 -63.45 7.47
C CYS A 192 -18.63 -64.10 6.74
#